data_69a75db4246183126859f0695f142a5f
#
_entry.id   69a75db4246183126859f0695f142a5f
#
_cell.length_a   1.000
_cell.length_b   1.000
_cell.length_c   1.000
_cell.angle_alpha   90.00
_cell.angle_beta   90.00
_cell.angle_gamma   90.00
#
_symmetry.space_group_name_H-M   'P 1'
#
loop_
_entity.id
_entity.type
_entity.pdbx_description
1 polymer ?
#
loop_
_entity_poly.entity_id
_entity_poly.type
_entity_poly.pdbx_seq_one_letter_code
_entity_poly.pdbx_strand_id
1 'polypeptide(L)'
;FFNSTTATATLPILDCGAVNFLAAPGVYNNREPGGSVAQREMQDSFRLRGEMFVAEEDSRTHLEDTFYRDAMGLYDVRDSIVTLKRDFSRVLTDDIYAWWFDQHETGGRYMHSEIYKLFKRQEEIAEFAYSLNREKKNEIAFIYDQESCHTVSMYTNTLMLDYYRTSDLPRIGASVDYYFHDDMGR
;
A
#
# COMPACT_ATOMS: atom_id res chain seq x y z
N PHE A 1 -21.30 -0.03 9.32
CA PHE A 1 -20.52 0.92 8.53
C PHE A 1 -19.07 0.48 8.61
N PHE A 2 -18.58 -0.15 7.56
CA PHE A 2 -17.18 -0.54 7.49
C PHE A 2 -16.35 0.73 7.31
N ASN A 3 -15.38 0.91 8.21
CA ASN A 3 -14.34 1.89 7.98
C ASN A 3 -13.55 1.40 6.75
N SER A 4 -13.61 2.15 5.67
CA SER A 4 -12.94 1.79 4.41
C SER A 4 -11.41 1.86 4.50
N THR A 5 -10.88 2.20 5.65
CA THR A 5 -9.48 2.59 5.82
C THR A 5 -8.60 1.53 6.49
N THR A 6 -9.16 0.73 7.41
CA THR A 6 -8.43 -0.39 8.05
C THR A 6 -9.37 -1.52 8.43
N ALA A 7 -8.84 -2.73 8.50
CA ALA A 7 -9.52 -3.84 9.16
C ALA A 7 -9.48 -3.61 10.68
N THR A 8 -10.63 -3.71 11.34
CA THR A 8 -10.78 -3.41 12.77
C THR A 8 -10.49 -4.61 13.67
N ALA A 9 -10.05 -5.74 13.13
CA ALA A 9 -9.78 -6.97 13.86
C ALA A 9 -8.54 -7.71 13.32
N THR A 10 -7.54 -6.99 12.81
CA THR A 10 -6.35 -7.58 12.21
C THR A 10 -5.52 -8.35 13.23
N LEU A 11 -5.28 -7.79 14.40
CA LEU A 11 -4.46 -8.42 15.45
C LEU A 11 -4.96 -9.80 15.88
N PRO A 12 -6.25 -10.01 16.22
CA PRO A 12 -6.75 -11.34 16.55
C PRO A 12 -6.58 -12.37 15.43
N ILE A 13 -6.62 -11.92 14.15
CA ILE A 13 -6.39 -12.79 13.00
C ILE A 13 -4.92 -13.17 12.91
N LEU A 14 -4.00 -12.22 13.07
CA LEU A 14 -2.56 -12.47 13.06
C LEU A 14 -2.14 -13.38 14.22
N ASP A 15 -2.67 -13.15 15.41
CA ASP A 15 -2.32 -13.92 16.61
C ASP A 15 -2.97 -15.33 16.66
N CYS A 16 -3.91 -15.65 15.76
CA CYS A 16 -4.56 -16.96 15.78
C CYS A 16 -3.68 -18.11 15.26
N GLY A 17 -2.57 -17.81 14.58
CA GLY A 17 -1.62 -18.79 14.04
C GLY A 17 -2.16 -19.67 12.90
N ALA A 18 -3.32 -19.33 12.34
CA ALA A 18 -3.96 -20.09 11.25
C ALA A 18 -3.84 -19.39 9.89
N VAL A 19 -3.25 -18.20 9.85
CA VAL A 19 -3.12 -17.36 8.66
C VAL A 19 -1.63 -17.14 8.38
N ASN A 20 -1.22 -17.28 7.12
CA ASN A 20 0.16 -17.04 6.72
C ASN A 20 0.35 -15.67 6.06
N PHE A 21 -0.73 -15.12 5.51
CA PHE A 21 -0.73 -13.78 4.92
C PHE A 21 -2.11 -13.15 4.95
N LEU A 22 -2.15 -11.83 4.92
CA LEU A 22 -3.34 -11.05 4.59
C LEU A 22 -3.05 -10.16 3.39
N ALA A 23 -4.08 -9.89 2.61
CA ALA A 23 -4.01 -9.00 1.46
C ALA A 23 -5.02 -7.87 1.59
N ALA A 24 -4.63 -6.67 1.17
CA ALA A 24 -5.53 -5.53 1.10
C ALA A 24 -5.07 -4.54 0.03
N PRO A 25 -6.01 -3.80 -0.60
CA PRO A 25 -5.65 -2.67 -1.44
C PRO A 25 -5.03 -1.56 -0.59
N GLY A 26 -4.19 -0.75 -1.19
CA GLY A 26 -3.68 0.47 -0.58
C GLY A 26 -4.79 1.48 -0.29
N VAL A 27 -4.47 2.54 0.44
CA VAL A 27 -5.38 3.66 0.68
C VAL A 27 -5.71 4.36 -0.64
N TYR A 28 -6.97 4.74 -0.85
CA TYR A 28 -7.42 5.33 -2.13
C TYR A 28 -7.15 6.83 -2.28
N ASN A 29 -6.70 7.50 -1.24
CA ASN A 29 -6.36 8.92 -1.29
C ASN A 29 -4.95 9.14 -1.86
N ASN A 30 -4.73 10.27 -2.53
CA ASN A 30 -3.44 10.70 -3.08
C ASN A 30 -2.80 9.73 -4.09
N ARG A 31 -3.62 9.02 -4.86
CA ARG A 31 -3.13 8.06 -5.87
C ARG A 31 -2.82 8.69 -7.23
N GLU A 32 -3.11 9.97 -7.43
CA GLU A 32 -2.79 10.72 -8.63
C GLU A 32 -1.27 10.81 -8.89
N PRO A 33 -0.81 11.12 -10.10
CA PRO A 33 0.59 11.40 -10.39
C PRO A 33 1.16 12.47 -9.46
N GLY A 34 2.29 12.17 -8.80
CA GLY A 34 2.88 13.05 -7.77
C GLY A 34 2.32 12.86 -6.36
N GLY A 35 1.26 12.09 -6.21
CA GLY A 35 0.76 11.66 -4.91
C GLY A 35 1.60 10.54 -4.28
N SER A 36 1.15 10.01 -3.18
CA SER A 36 1.78 8.87 -2.50
C SER A 36 0.77 7.77 -2.20
N VAL A 37 1.27 6.57 -2.02
CA VAL A 37 0.47 5.41 -1.63
C VAL A 37 0.85 4.98 -0.22
N ALA A 38 -0.13 4.62 0.61
CA ALA A 38 0.08 3.96 1.89
C ALA A 38 -0.69 2.65 1.93
N GLN A 39 -0.15 1.66 2.61
CA GLN A 39 -0.86 0.41 2.85
C GLN A 39 -1.95 0.62 3.91
N ARG A 40 -3.02 -0.16 3.87
CA ARG A 40 -4.10 -0.05 4.86
C ARG A 40 -3.71 -0.60 6.21
N GLU A 41 -2.84 -1.59 6.21
CA GLU A 41 -2.43 -2.31 7.40
C GLU A 41 -1.10 -1.80 7.95
N MET A 42 -0.80 -2.20 9.17
CA MET A 42 0.48 -1.98 9.83
C MET A 42 1.44 -3.10 9.43
N GLN A 43 2.03 -2.99 8.25
CA GLN A 43 2.76 -4.08 7.58
C GLN A 43 3.96 -4.60 8.39
N ASP A 44 4.55 -3.78 9.22
CA ASP A 44 5.69 -4.21 10.04
C ASP A 44 5.27 -5.10 11.21
N SER A 45 4.03 -5.00 11.66
CA SER A 45 3.43 -5.93 12.63
C SER A 45 3.25 -7.35 12.10
N PHE A 46 3.03 -7.50 10.79
CA PHE A 46 3.02 -8.82 10.14
C PHE A 46 4.42 -9.43 10.17
N ARG A 47 5.44 -8.66 9.83
CA ARG A 47 6.83 -9.13 9.83
C ARG A 47 7.29 -9.59 11.21
N LEU A 48 6.87 -8.94 12.30
CA LEU A 48 7.18 -9.37 13.67
C LEU A 48 6.64 -10.79 13.98
N ARG A 49 5.60 -11.21 13.29
CA ARG A 49 4.97 -12.54 13.44
C ARG A 49 5.47 -13.57 12.45
N GLY A 50 6.36 -13.18 11.54
CA GLY A 50 6.78 -14.03 10.43
C GLY A 50 5.71 -14.23 9.36
N GLU A 51 4.72 -13.38 9.32
CA GLU A 51 3.61 -13.39 8.37
C GLU A 51 3.83 -12.40 7.24
N MET A 52 3.15 -12.61 6.11
CA MET A 52 3.26 -11.75 4.94
C MET A 52 2.08 -10.77 4.86
N PHE A 53 2.38 -9.53 4.54
CA PHE A 53 1.39 -8.61 4.02
C PHE A 53 1.52 -8.53 2.49
N VAL A 54 0.39 -8.63 1.79
CA VAL A 54 0.34 -8.61 0.33
C VAL A 54 -0.49 -7.41 -0.12
N ALA A 55 0.14 -6.44 -0.77
CA ALA A 55 -0.55 -5.32 -1.35
C ALA A 55 -1.31 -5.76 -2.60
N GLU A 56 -2.61 -5.49 -2.64
CA GLU A 56 -3.41 -5.57 -3.85
C GLU A 56 -3.26 -4.25 -4.60
N GLU A 57 -2.42 -4.25 -5.63
CA GLU A 57 -2.17 -3.05 -6.42
C GLU A 57 -3.22 -2.92 -7.52
N ASP A 58 -4.26 -2.15 -7.22
CA ASP A 58 -5.41 -1.89 -8.08
C ASP A 58 -5.40 -0.48 -8.69
N SER A 59 -4.21 0.10 -8.83
CA SER A 59 -4.02 1.46 -9.36
C SER A 59 -4.58 1.59 -10.76
N ARG A 60 -5.29 2.68 -10.97
CA ARG A 60 -5.90 3.02 -12.27
C ARG A 60 -4.85 3.49 -13.26
N THR A 61 -5.19 3.45 -14.54
CA THR A 61 -4.34 3.91 -15.63
C THR A 61 -5.12 4.83 -16.59
N HIS A 62 -4.44 5.37 -17.60
CA HIS A 62 -5.05 6.16 -18.66
C HIS A 62 -6.07 5.40 -19.52
N LEU A 63 -6.16 4.07 -19.35
CA LEU A 63 -7.12 3.21 -20.07
C LEU A 63 -8.51 3.18 -19.41
N GLU A 64 -8.64 3.79 -18.21
CA GLU A 64 -9.93 3.94 -17.54
C GLU A 64 -10.87 4.87 -18.33
N ASP A 65 -12.15 4.84 -17.96
CA ASP A 65 -13.11 5.79 -18.49
C ASP A 65 -12.75 7.24 -18.13
N THR A 66 -13.34 8.17 -18.85
CA THR A 66 -13.03 9.60 -18.74
C THR A 66 -13.22 10.12 -17.32
N PHE A 67 -14.25 9.66 -16.61
CA PHE A 67 -14.53 10.13 -15.24
C PHE A 67 -13.36 9.82 -14.28
N TYR A 68 -12.91 8.58 -14.25
CA TYR A 68 -11.82 8.18 -13.37
C TYR A 68 -10.47 8.73 -13.82
N ARG A 69 -10.25 8.75 -15.13
CA ARG A 69 -9.03 9.30 -15.72
C ARG A 69 -8.85 10.77 -15.35
N ASP A 70 -9.89 11.58 -15.50
CA ASP A 70 -9.85 13.01 -15.21
C ASP A 70 -9.77 13.28 -13.70
N ALA A 71 -10.51 12.50 -12.88
CA ALA A 71 -10.45 12.62 -11.44
C ALA A 71 -9.06 12.30 -10.85
N MET A 72 -8.28 11.46 -11.53
CA MET A 72 -6.95 11.04 -11.06
C MET A 72 -5.79 11.65 -11.85
N GLY A 73 -6.05 12.50 -12.85
CA GLY A 73 -5.00 13.11 -13.67
C GLY A 73 -4.19 12.11 -14.49
N LEU A 74 -4.83 11.03 -14.98
CA LEU A 74 -4.19 9.95 -15.73
C LEU A 74 -4.47 10.10 -17.23
N TYR A 75 -3.88 11.05 -17.87
CA TYR A 75 -4.24 11.42 -19.24
C TYR A 75 -3.55 10.59 -20.32
N ASP A 76 -2.39 10.04 -20.02
CA ASP A 76 -1.62 9.25 -20.98
C ASP A 76 -0.85 8.10 -20.32
N VAL A 77 -0.14 7.34 -21.14
CA VAL A 77 0.67 6.21 -20.68
C VAL A 77 1.80 6.64 -19.74
N ARG A 78 2.33 7.87 -19.88
CA ARG A 78 3.41 8.38 -19.04
C ARG A 78 2.91 8.56 -17.60
N ASP A 79 1.73 9.14 -17.42
CA ASP A 79 1.11 9.32 -16.11
C ASP A 79 0.90 7.96 -15.42
N SER A 80 0.39 6.98 -16.19
CA SER A 80 0.23 5.61 -15.70
C SER A 80 1.54 4.96 -15.28
N ILE A 81 2.58 5.08 -16.11
CA ILE A 81 3.91 4.52 -15.83
C ILE A 81 4.53 5.13 -14.57
N VAL A 82 4.38 6.45 -14.36
CA VAL A 82 4.91 7.12 -13.16
C VAL A 82 4.19 6.63 -11.90
N THR A 83 2.87 6.51 -11.97
CA THR A 83 2.04 6.00 -10.87
C THR A 83 2.42 4.55 -10.51
N LEU A 84 2.44 3.65 -11.49
CA LEU A 84 2.78 2.24 -11.28
C LEU A 84 4.23 2.03 -10.80
N LYS A 85 5.17 2.89 -11.18
CA LYS A 85 6.53 2.89 -10.64
C LYS A 85 6.57 3.29 -9.16
N ARG A 86 5.81 4.30 -8.79
CA ARG A 86 5.68 4.74 -7.39
C ARG A 86 5.15 3.61 -6.52
N ASP A 87 4.06 2.95 -6.96
CA ASP A 87 3.41 1.88 -6.21
C ASP A 87 4.38 0.70 -6.02
N PHE A 88 5.03 0.26 -7.07
CA PHE A 88 6.06 -0.77 -6.99
C PHE A 88 7.25 -0.36 -6.10
N SER A 89 7.68 0.89 -6.16
CA SER A 89 8.76 1.37 -5.29
C SER A 89 8.37 1.29 -3.83
N ARG A 90 7.10 1.58 -3.51
CA ARG A 90 6.57 1.44 -2.16
C ARG A 90 6.60 -0.02 -1.69
N VAL A 91 6.15 -0.96 -2.52
CA VAL A 91 6.22 -2.40 -2.22
C VAL A 91 7.66 -2.83 -1.89
N LEU A 92 8.63 -2.38 -2.69
CA LEU A 92 10.03 -2.70 -2.45
C LEU A 92 10.59 -2.09 -1.16
N THR A 93 10.27 -0.82 -0.88
CA THR A 93 10.80 -0.14 0.30
C THR A 93 10.16 -0.60 1.60
N ASP A 94 8.91 -1.00 1.56
CA ASP A 94 8.19 -1.54 2.71
C ASP A 94 8.51 -3.02 2.96
N ASP A 95 9.21 -3.67 2.02
CA ASP A 95 9.56 -5.09 2.10
C ASP A 95 8.33 -5.99 2.23
N ILE A 96 7.34 -5.74 1.40
CA ILE A 96 6.07 -6.47 1.32
C ILE A 96 5.91 -7.13 -0.04
N TYR A 97 4.91 -8.00 -0.15
CA TYR A 97 4.53 -8.63 -1.41
C TYR A 97 3.42 -7.83 -2.11
N ALA A 98 3.22 -8.06 -3.40
CA ALA A 98 2.13 -7.44 -4.14
C ALA A 98 1.69 -8.30 -5.33
N TRP A 99 0.47 -8.09 -5.76
CA TRP A 99 0.01 -8.47 -7.09
C TRP A 99 -0.67 -7.27 -7.77
N TRP A 100 -0.60 -7.25 -9.11
CA TRP A 100 -1.35 -6.29 -9.91
C TRP A 100 -2.77 -6.81 -10.14
N PHE A 101 -3.76 -6.11 -9.62
CA PHE A 101 -5.16 -6.50 -9.69
C PHE A 101 -5.89 -5.71 -10.77
N ASP A 102 -6.18 -6.37 -11.89
CA ASP A 102 -6.91 -5.77 -13.00
C ASP A 102 -8.42 -5.96 -12.84
N GLN A 103 -9.13 -4.91 -12.49
CA GLN A 103 -10.58 -4.91 -12.25
C GLN A 103 -11.41 -4.39 -13.44
N HIS A 104 -10.80 -4.08 -14.58
CA HIS A 104 -11.52 -3.43 -15.65
C HIS A 104 -12.45 -4.39 -16.38
N GLU A 105 -13.74 -4.01 -16.53
CA GLU A 105 -14.79 -4.85 -17.11
C GLU A 105 -14.63 -5.09 -18.62
N THR A 106 -13.95 -4.21 -19.36
CA THR A 106 -14.00 -4.17 -20.82
C THR A 106 -12.67 -4.23 -21.54
N GLY A 107 -11.56 -4.53 -20.87
CA GLY A 107 -10.31 -4.60 -21.61
C GLY A 107 -9.02 -4.51 -20.82
N GLY A 108 -9.11 -4.43 -19.51
CA GLY A 108 -7.94 -4.42 -18.63
C GLY A 108 -7.29 -3.03 -18.48
N ARG A 109 -7.07 -2.64 -17.22
CA ARG A 109 -6.37 -1.39 -16.87
C ARG A 109 -4.95 -1.34 -17.37
N TYR A 110 -4.35 -2.52 -17.57
CA TYR A 110 -2.93 -2.65 -17.84
C TYR A 110 -2.65 -3.08 -19.29
N MET A 111 -3.66 -3.16 -20.15
CA MET A 111 -3.52 -3.62 -21.53
C MET A 111 -2.81 -2.62 -22.45
N HIS A 112 -1.57 -2.27 -22.11
CA HIS A 112 -0.72 -1.41 -22.92
C HIS A 112 0.70 -1.96 -22.97
N SER A 113 1.34 -1.94 -24.16
CA SER A 113 2.68 -2.51 -24.35
C SER A 113 3.75 -1.94 -23.44
N GLU A 114 3.71 -0.63 -23.15
CA GLU A 114 4.67 0.02 -22.24
C GLU A 114 4.43 -0.39 -20.77
N ILE A 115 3.18 -0.65 -20.38
CA ILE A 115 2.86 -1.15 -19.05
C ILE A 115 3.39 -2.58 -18.88
N TYR A 116 3.21 -3.44 -19.89
CA TYR A 116 3.78 -4.80 -19.84
C TYR A 116 5.31 -4.80 -19.78
N LYS A 117 5.97 -3.91 -20.52
CA LYS A 117 7.44 -3.74 -20.41
C LYS A 117 7.84 -3.29 -19.01
N LEU A 118 7.06 -2.38 -18.40
CA LEU A 118 7.29 -1.94 -17.03
C LEU A 118 7.17 -3.11 -16.06
N PHE A 119 6.10 -3.89 -16.12
CA PHE A 119 5.88 -5.02 -15.21
C PHE A 119 7.00 -6.06 -15.31
N LYS A 120 7.43 -6.39 -16.53
CA LYS A 120 8.58 -7.26 -16.73
C LYS A 120 9.85 -6.69 -16.08
N ARG A 121 10.08 -5.39 -16.20
CA ARG A 121 11.23 -4.75 -15.57
C ARG A 121 11.12 -4.73 -14.04
N GLN A 122 9.93 -4.57 -13.51
CA GLN A 122 9.66 -4.61 -12.07
C GLN A 122 9.91 -6.02 -11.50
N GLU A 123 9.52 -7.06 -12.23
CA GLU A 123 9.83 -8.45 -11.87
C GLU A 123 11.34 -8.68 -11.77
N GLU A 124 12.12 -8.29 -12.77
CA GLU A 124 13.59 -8.37 -12.74
C GLU A 124 14.20 -7.62 -11.55
N ILE A 125 13.67 -6.44 -11.23
CA ILE A 125 14.13 -5.64 -10.07
C ILE A 125 13.76 -6.33 -8.76
N ALA A 126 12.56 -6.89 -8.66
CA ALA A 126 12.12 -7.62 -7.47
C ALA A 126 12.99 -8.86 -7.22
N GLU A 127 13.24 -9.67 -8.25
CA GLU A 127 14.14 -10.83 -8.16
C GLU A 127 15.54 -10.44 -7.69
N PHE A 128 16.10 -9.36 -8.25
CA PHE A 128 17.39 -8.84 -7.80
C PHE A 128 17.33 -8.37 -6.35
N ALA A 129 16.30 -7.60 -5.97
CA ALA A 129 16.14 -7.12 -4.60
C ALA A 129 16.01 -8.26 -3.59
N TYR A 130 15.34 -9.35 -3.95
CA TYR A 130 15.25 -10.57 -3.12
C TYR A 130 16.59 -11.25 -2.89
N SER A 131 17.54 -11.13 -3.81
CA SER A 131 18.88 -11.69 -3.66
C SER A 131 19.78 -10.90 -2.70
N LEU A 132 19.37 -9.69 -2.32
CA LEU A 132 20.13 -8.81 -1.44
C LEU A 132 19.81 -9.07 0.05
N ASN A 133 20.81 -8.89 0.90
CA ASN A 133 20.54 -8.77 2.33
C ASN A 133 19.95 -7.39 2.62
N ARG A 134 18.66 -7.34 2.89
CA ARG A 134 17.88 -6.10 3.05
C ARG A 134 17.52 -5.90 4.52
N GLU A 135 18.51 -5.60 5.33
CA GLU A 135 18.23 -5.19 6.70
C GLU A 135 17.59 -3.79 6.71
N LYS A 136 16.36 -3.73 7.15
CA LYS A 136 15.59 -2.48 7.25
C LYS A 136 16.01 -1.73 8.51
N LYS A 137 16.44 -0.47 8.37
CA LYS A 137 16.81 0.42 9.48
C LYS A 137 16.00 1.70 9.35
N ASN A 138 14.82 1.71 9.92
CA ASN A 138 13.98 2.89 9.95
C ASN A 138 14.18 3.66 11.27
N GLU A 139 14.07 4.98 11.18
CA GLU A 139 14.30 5.89 12.32
C GLU A 139 13.01 6.28 13.04
N ILE A 140 11.86 6.07 12.38
CA ILE A 140 10.54 6.47 12.85
C ILE A 140 9.64 5.26 12.87
N ALA A 141 8.90 5.09 13.96
CA ALA A 141 7.80 4.16 14.06
C ALA A 141 6.46 4.91 14.13
N PHE A 142 5.56 4.60 13.23
CA PHE A 142 4.16 5.00 13.32
C PHE A 142 3.40 3.92 14.10
N ILE A 143 2.87 4.28 15.26
CA ILE A 143 2.16 3.36 16.14
C ILE A 143 0.66 3.61 16.02
N TYR A 144 -0.09 2.55 15.75
CA TYR A 144 -1.54 2.59 15.60
C TYR A 144 -2.24 1.73 16.63
N ASP A 145 -3.12 2.35 17.41
CA ASP A 145 -3.99 1.67 18.35
C ASP A 145 -5.30 1.27 17.66
N GLN A 146 -5.42 -0.01 17.32
CA GLN A 146 -6.57 -0.56 16.64
C GLN A 146 -7.84 -0.49 17.50
N GLU A 147 -7.75 -0.68 18.81
CA GLU A 147 -8.91 -0.65 19.71
C GLU A 147 -9.50 0.75 19.81
N SER A 148 -8.70 1.77 19.81
CA SER A 148 -9.15 3.17 19.83
C SER A 148 -10.04 3.54 18.65
N CYS A 149 -9.95 2.82 17.53
CA CYS A 149 -10.80 3.06 16.36
C CYS A 149 -12.28 2.83 16.64
N HIS A 150 -12.60 1.99 17.63
CA HIS A 150 -13.99 1.73 18.01
C HIS A 150 -14.61 2.89 18.83
N THR A 151 -13.78 3.77 19.34
CA THR A 151 -14.17 4.86 20.24
C THR A 151 -14.05 6.25 19.61
N VAL A 152 -13.30 6.37 18.52
CA VAL A 152 -13.12 7.64 17.81
C VAL A 152 -14.10 7.78 16.64
N SER A 153 -14.34 9.02 16.22
CA SER A 153 -15.15 9.26 15.03
C SER A 153 -14.45 8.77 13.76
N MET A 154 -15.22 8.42 12.75
CA MET A 154 -14.68 8.06 11.43
C MET A 154 -13.78 9.17 10.87
N TYR A 155 -14.12 10.43 11.09
CA TYR A 155 -13.31 11.57 10.65
C TYR A 155 -11.91 11.58 11.32
N THR A 156 -11.85 11.40 12.64
CA THR A 156 -10.58 11.34 13.37
C THR A 156 -9.73 10.17 12.88
N ASN A 157 -10.35 9.01 12.68
CA ASN A 157 -9.68 7.83 12.18
C ASN A 157 -9.12 8.05 10.77
N THR A 158 -9.89 8.67 9.87
CA THR A 158 -9.42 9.03 8.52
C THR A 158 -8.23 9.99 8.57
N LEU A 159 -8.25 11.00 9.44
CA LEU A 159 -7.12 11.91 9.59
C LEU A 159 -5.86 11.17 10.01
N MET A 160 -5.95 10.37 11.08
CA MET A 160 -4.78 9.68 11.63
C MET A 160 -4.22 8.61 10.68
N LEU A 161 -5.09 7.85 10.05
CA LEU A 161 -4.66 6.70 9.26
C LEU A 161 -4.41 7.02 7.80
N ASP A 162 -5.28 7.79 7.18
CA ASP A 162 -5.17 8.05 5.75
C ASP A 162 -4.37 9.30 5.48
N TYR A 163 -4.76 10.43 6.07
CA TYR A 163 -4.16 11.71 5.75
C TYR A 163 -2.68 11.78 6.15
N TYR A 164 -2.35 11.49 7.39
CA TYR A 164 -0.94 11.56 7.83
C TYR A 164 -0.05 10.57 7.11
N ARG A 165 -0.50 9.34 6.90
CA ARG A 165 0.28 8.32 6.18
C ARG A 165 0.45 8.61 4.70
N THR A 166 -0.52 9.24 4.06
CA THR A 166 -0.47 9.49 2.60
C THR A 166 0.02 10.89 2.25
N SER A 167 -0.09 11.86 3.14
CA SER A 167 0.25 13.25 2.84
C SER A 167 1.52 13.71 3.55
N ASP A 168 1.63 13.48 4.84
CA ASP A 168 2.68 14.06 5.66
C ASP A 168 3.90 13.15 5.79
N LEU A 169 3.73 11.92 6.26
CA LEU A 169 4.84 10.99 6.48
C LEU A 169 5.71 10.74 5.23
N PRO A 170 5.15 10.58 4.02
CA PRO A 170 5.99 10.40 2.83
C PRO A 170 6.85 11.61 2.47
N ARG A 171 6.59 12.78 3.04
CA ARG A 171 7.28 14.04 2.73
C ARG A 171 8.33 14.44 3.77
N ILE A 172 8.45 13.72 4.87
CA ILE A 172 9.42 14.05 5.92
C ILE A 172 10.87 13.71 5.55
N GLY A 173 11.08 12.91 4.49
CA GLY A 173 12.42 12.52 4.05
C GLY A 173 13.09 11.45 4.91
N ALA A 174 12.35 10.79 5.77
CA ALA A 174 12.81 9.67 6.59
C ALA A 174 11.96 8.42 6.35
N SER A 175 12.55 7.24 6.55
CA SER A 175 11.82 5.99 6.47
C SER A 175 11.02 5.74 7.73
N VAL A 176 9.84 5.11 7.57
CA VAL A 176 8.87 4.88 8.65
C VAL A 176 8.46 3.43 8.66
N ASP A 177 8.48 2.80 9.83
CA ASP A 177 7.85 1.52 10.10
C ASP A 177 6.44 1.72 10.67
N TYR A 178 5.55 0.75 10.44
CA TYR A 178 4.14 0.82 10.81
C TYR A 178 3.75 -0.36 11.69
N TYR A 179 3.46 -0.07 12.96
CA TYR A 179 3.16 -1.09 13.97
C TYR A 179 1.80 -0.87 14.63
N PHE A 180 1.17 -1.96 15.04
CA PHE A 180 0.10 -1.87 16.02
C PHE A 180 0.65 -1.57 17.41
N HIS A 181 -0.12 -0.84 18.21
CA HIS A 181 0.25 -0.48 19.58
C HIS A 181 0.59 -1.69 20.46
N ASP A 182 -0.11 -2.78 20.29
CA ASP A 182 0.05 -4.03 21.05
C ASP A 182 1.41 -4.72 20.81
N ASP A 183 2.12 -4.30 19.77
CA ASP A 183 3.46 -4.80 19.44
C ASP A 183 4.58 -4.02 20.16
N MET A 184 4.25 -2.97 20.90
CA MET A 184 5.22 -2.24 21.70
C MET A 184 5.73 -3.11 22.84
N GLY A 185 6.90 -3.70 22.66
CA GLY A 185 7.54 -4.58 23.64
C GLY A 185 7.84 -5.99 23.13
N ARG A 186 7.54 -6.26 21.87
CA ARG A 186 7.98 -7.49 21.16
C ARG A 186 9.41 -7.43 20.64
#